data_8392f5abf06d23ca549b6ccc71e899cb
#
_entry.id   8392f5abf06d23ca549b6ccc71e899cb
#
_cell.length_a   1.000
_cell.length_b   1.000
_cell.length_c   1.000
_cell.angle_alpha   90.00
_cell.angle_beta   90.00
_cell.angle_gamma   90.00
#
_symmetry.space_group_name_H-M   'P 1'
#
loop_
_entity.id
_entity.type
_entity.pdbx_description
1 polymer ?
#
loop_
_entity_poly.entity_id
_entity_poly.type
_entity_poly.pdbx_seq_one_letter_code
_entity_poly.pdbx_strand_id
1 'polypeptide(L)'
;MNIQPNKWAKKVVPGIACLVLAFASQTQTVNAQVNHLTPEEMAHYTPNNPFDRLNDGRPRVPDALLDTIRNMDMAIVEVYALLRDKGFPNQFEGDWKVLQPGKRLVGRAFTVQFMPTRADLNDVMQQDAAAKGWGRLRNQTTIDMLESGDVAVVDLYGKVEEGTFVGDKLAYYIQQKTGTGMVIDGGLFFVEAIEKTGMPIYYRGTHPESLRNSMITGINVPIRVGGATAMPGDVVLGDQDGLLFIPPHLVEEIIDAVKRKRVRDAWSKKQFDTGKYKSSEIYGRPSPELQKDLDQFMRDHGITP
;
A
#
# COMPACT_ATOMS: atom_id res chain seq x y z
N MET A 1 -14.84 100.00 36.92
CA MET A 1 -14.77 98.75 37.67
C MET A 1 -14.28 97.68 36.71
N ASN A 2 -12.98 97.46 36.71
CA ASN A 2 -12.32 96.61 35.70
C ASN A 2 -12.23 95.14 36.21
N ILE A 3 -12.73 94.24 35.44
CA ILE A 3 -12.55 92.83 35.70
C ILE A 3 -11.79 92.24 34.48
N GLN A 4 -10.56 91.79 34.73
CA GLN A 4 -9.64 91.12 33.75
C GLN A 4 -10.10 89.66 33.54
N PRO A 5 -9.99 89.10 32.33
CA PRO A 5 -10.31 87.71 32.07
C PRO A 5 -9.04 86.80 32.34
N ASN A 6 -9.31 85.74 33.00
CA ASN A 6 -8.39 84.69 33.41
C ASN A 6 -7.94 83.83 32.21
N LYS A 7 -6.60 83.65 32.02
CA LYS A 7 -5.97 82.80 31.00
C LYS A 7 -5.93 81.38 31.52
N TRP A 8 -6.68 80.48 30.91
CA TRP A 8 -6.54 79.05 31.09
C TRP A 8 -5.69 78.46 29.94
N ALA A 9 -4.53 77.94 30.26
CA ALA A 9 -3.63 77.25 29.37
C ALA A 9 -4.25 75.87 29.02
N LYS A 10 -4.46 75.63 27.74
CA LYS A 10 -4.86 74.33 27.23
C LYS A 10 -3.64 73.38 27.23
N LYS A 11 -3.67 72.38 28.10
CA LYS A 11 -2.74 71.23 28.03
C LYS A 11 -3.14 70.36 26.84
N VAL A 12 -2.24 70.22 25.88
CA VAL A 12 -2.36 69.26 24.76
C VAL A 12 -2.00 67.91 25.31
N VAL A 13 -2.97 66.97 25.27
CA VAL A 13 -2.74 65.55 25.55
C VAL A 13 -2.34 64.88 24.23
N PRO A 14 -1.19 64.18 24.18
CA PRO A 14 -0.80 63.46 22.96
C PRO A 14 -1.77 62.27 22.72
N GLY A 15 -2.33 62.21 21.57
CA GLY A 15 -3.25 61.14 21.13
C GLY A 15 -2.52 59.80 21.08
N ILE A 16 -3.07 58.82 21.75
CA ILE A 16 -2.73 57.40 21.62
C ILE A 16 -3.23 56.92 20.26
N ALA A 17 -2.30 56.71 19.32
CA ALA A 17 -2.62 56.03 18.05
C ALA A 17 -2.86 54.56 18.37
N CYS A 18 -4.14 54.13 18.37
CA CYS A 18 -4.50 52.74 18.37
C CYS A 18 -4.08 52.11 17.04
N LEU A 19 -2.99 51.36 17.04
CA LEU A 19 -2.64 50.45 15.93
C LEU A 19 -3.63 49.29 15.95
N VAL A 20 -4.66 49.35 15.08
CA VAL A 20 -5.51 48.21 14.81
C VAL A 20 -4.72 47.24 13.92
N LEU A 21 -4.09 46.24 14.54
CA LEU A 21 -3.54 45.06 13.87
C LEU A 21 -4.74 44.28 13.31
N ALA A 22 -5.03 44.46 12.04
CA ALA A 22 -5.92 43.58 11.30
C ALA A 22 -5.29 42.22 11.18
N PHE A 23 -5.60 41.30 12.09
CA PHE A 23 -5.38 39.88 11.86
C PHE A 23 -6.26 39.48 10.67
N ALA A 24 -5.69 39.41 9.47
CA ALA A 24 -6.28 38.69 8.38
C ALA A 24 -6.31 37.22 8.78
N SER A 25 -7.42 36.78 9.40
CA SER A 25 -7.71 35.37 9.56
C SER A 25 -7.77 34.79 8.16
N GLN A 26 -6.70 34.15 7.72
CA GLN A 26 -6.77 33.25 6.59
C GLN A 26 -7.71 32.13 7.03
N THR A 27 -8.97 32.25 6.68
CA THR A 27 -9.91 31.13 6.69
C THR A 27 -9.35 30.13 5.66
N GLN A 28 -8.53 29.19 6.12
CA GLN A 28 -8.30 27.99 5.35
C GLN A 28 -9.66 27.33 5.22
N THR A 29 -10.24 27.43 4.06
CA THR A 29 -11.38 26.61 3.70
C THR A 29 -10.90 25.17 3.78
N VAL A 30 -11.28 24.48 4.85
CA VAL A 30 -11.16 23.03 4.92
C VAL A 30 -12.14 22.51 3.88
N ASN A 31 -11.66 22.34 2.67
CA ASN A 31 -12.40 21.63 1.66
C ASN A 31 -12.42 20.17 2.08
N ALA A 32 -13.61 19.62 2.34
CA ALA A 32 -13.78 18.19 2.40
C ALA A 32 -13.34 17.63 1.03
N GLN A 33 -12.22 16.95 0.97
CA GLN A 33 -11.66 16.42 -0.27
C GLN A 33 -11.81 14.91 -0.27
N VAL A 34 -12.05 14.30 -1.47
CA VAL A 34 -11.73 12.88 -1.64
C VAL A 34 -10.36 12.67 -1.04
N ASN A 35 -10.27 11.79 -0.06
CA ASN A 35 -9.04 11.57 0.66
C ASN A 35 -8.00 11.02 -0.33
N HIS A 36 -7.09 11.89 -0.74
CA HIS A 36 -6.01 11.60 -1.69
C HIS A 36 -4.79 12.36 -1.22
N LEU A 37 -3.77 11.63 -0.83
CA LEU A 37 -2.54 12.25 -0.35
C LEU A 37 -1.86 13.02 -1.49
N THR A 38 -1.45 14.25 -1.21
CA THR A 38 -0.54 14.97 -2.12
C THR A 38 0.81 14.26 -2.16
N PRO A 39 1.65 14.52 -3.19
CA PRO A 39 3.01 13.95 -3.22
C PRO A 39 3.83 14.28 -1.96
N GLU A 40 3.64 15.46 -1.36
CA GLU A 40 4.32 15.88 -0.13
C GLU A 40 3.80 15.10 1.09
N GLU A 41 2.50 14.92 1.22
CA GLU A 41 1.89 14.11 2.26
C GLU A 41 2.29 12.63 2.12
N MET A 42 2.31 12.10 0.90
CA MET A 42 2.79 10.75 0.62
C MET A 42 4.25 10.59 1.06
N ALA A 43 5.11 11.56 0.75
CA ALA A 43 6.50 11.56 1.21
C ALA A 43 6.61 11.62 2.73
N HIS A 44 5.74 12.40 3.38
CA HIS A 44 5.69 12.49 4.85
C HIS A 44 5.32 11.14 5.50
N TYR A 45 4.35 10.40 4.94
CA TYR A 45 3.95 9.09 5.46
C TYR A 45 4.86 7.93 5.03
N THR A 46 5.77 8.15 4.09
CA THR A 46 6.75 7.17 3.63
C THR A 46 8.18 7.71 3.72
N PRO A 47 8.62 8.18 4.93
CA PRO A 47 9.90 8.90 5.08
C PRO A 47 11.12 8.03 4.84
N ASN A 48 11.00 6.71 5.05
CA ASN A 48 12.10 5.76 4.90
C ASN A 48 12.24 5.20 3.48
N ASN A 49 11.41 5.68 2.52
CA ASN A 49 11.51 5.21 1.13
C ASN A 49 12.89 5.55 0.52
N PRO A 50 13.69 4.55 0.10
CA PRO A 50 15.00 4.78 -0.49
C PRO A 50 14.97 5.00 -2.02
N PHE A 51 13.81 4.80 -2.63
CA PHE A 51 13.65 4.83 -4.09
C PHE A 51 13.07 6.15 -4.58
N ASP A 52 13.11 6.35 -5.89
CA ASP A 52 12.37 7.43 -6.56
C ASP A 52 10.86 7.36 -6.23
N ARG A 53 10.14 8.37 -6.67
CA ARG A 53 8.68 8.43 -6.51
C ARG A 53 7.99 8.53 -7.86
N LEU A 54 6.79 7.98 -7.94
CA LEU A 54 5.85 8.20 -9.04
C LEU A 54 5.31 9.64 -8.98
N ASN A 55 4.64 10.07 -10.04
CA ASN A 55 4.09 11.44 -10.12
C ASN A 55 3.07 11.74 -9.01
N ASP A 56 2.39 10.73 -8.51
CA ASP A 56 1.44 10.81 -7.38
C ASP A 56 2.12 10.74 -5.99
N GLY A 57 3.45 10.73 -5.95
CA GLY A 57 4.25 10.68 -4.73
C GLY A 57 4.49 9.28 -4.15
N ARG A 58 3.85 8.25 -4.68
CA ARG A 58 4.06 6.86 -4.20
C ARG A 58 5.52 6.43 -4.38
N PRO A 59 6.08 5.66 -3.43
CA PRO A 59 7.36 4.97 -3.63
C PRO A 59 7.38 4.16 -4.93
N ARG A 60 8.43 4.35 -5.72
CA ARG A 60 8.66 3.58 -6.94
C ARG A 60 9.72 2.52 -6.72
N VAL A 61 9.34 1.41 -6.08
CA VAL A 61 10.24 0.26 -6.02
C VAL A 61 10.62 -0.14 -7.45
N PRO A 62 11.93 -0.26 -7.77
CA PRO A 62 12.40 -0.58 -9.12
C PRO A 62 11.81 -1.87 -9.68
N ASP A 63 11.45 -1.89 -10.96
CA ASP A 63 10.91 -3.08 -11.62
C ASP A 63 11.88 -4.26 -11.53
N ALA A 64 13.20 -4.01 -11.56
CA ALA A 64 14.22 -5.05 -11.39
C ALA A 64 14.12 -5.78 -10.03
N LEU A 65 13.72 -5.09 -8.95
CA LEU A 65 13.51 -5.73 -7.65
C LEU A 65 12.21 -6.53 -7.64
N LEU A 66 11.13 -6.00 -8.25
CA LEU A 66 9.89 -6.75 -8.42
C LEU A 66 10.10 -8.02 -9.24
N ASP A 67 10.88 -7.94 -10.32
CA ASP A 67 11.26 -9.08 -11.14
C ASP A 67 12.13 -10.08 -10.36
N THR A 68 13.01 -9.59 -9.50
CA THR A 68 13.80 -10.45 -8.61
C THR A 68 12.89 -11.26 -7.68
N ILE A 69 11.91 -10.62 -7.04
CA ILE A 69 10.93 -11.29 -6.17
C ILE A 69 10.15 -12.34 -6.97
N ARG A 70 9.69 -11.98 -8.17
CA ARG A 70 8.93 -12.87 -9.06
C ARG A 70 9.76 -14.06 -9.55
N ASN A 71 10.97 -13.81 -10.02
CA ASN A 71 11.87 -14.84 -10.57
C ASN A 71 12.42 -15.78 -9.50
N MET A 72 12.57 -15.28 -8.26
CA MET A 72 12.89 -16.12 -7.11
C MET A 72 11.73 -17.01 -6.67
N ASP A 73 10.53 -16.80 -7.21
CA ASP A 73 9.30 -17.45 -6.71
C ASP A 73 9.18 -17.33 -5.18
N MET A 74 9.38 -16.10 -4.67
CA MET A 74 9.41 -15.83 -3.24
C MET A 74 8.06 -16.17 -2.62
N ALA A 75 8.07 -16.89 -1.49
CA ALA A 75 6.86 -17.28 -0.79
C ALA A 75 6.60 -16.40 0.44
N ILE A 76 5.32 -16.19 0.76
CA ILE A 76 4.91 -15.40 1.94
C ILE A 76 5.55 -15.94 3.22
N VAL A 77 5.61 -17.25 3.40
CA VAL A 77 6.19 -17.89 4.59
C VAL A 77 7.68 -17.57 4.78
N GLU A 78 8.41 -17.22 3.71
CA GLU A 78 9.81 -16.83 3.80
C GLU A 78 9.99 -15.39 4.32
N VAL A 79 8.98 -14.54 4.13
CA VAL A 79 9.03 -13.10 4.38
C VAL A 79 8.27 -12.69 5.65
N TYR A 80 7.16 -13.35 5.98
CA TYR A 80 6.27 -12.98 7.07
C TYR A 80 6.98 -12.79 8.42
N ALA A 81 7.82 -13.78 8.81
CA ALA A 81 8.55 -13.70 10.07
C ALA A 81 9.55 -12.54 10.10
N LEU A 82 10.20 -12.25 8.97
CA LEU A 82 11.13 -11.12 8.84
C LEU A 82 10.43 -9.78 9.05
N LEU A 83 9.25 -9.59 8.46
CA LEU A 83 8.47 -8.36 8.65
C LEU A 83 8.03 -8.20 10.11
N ARG A 84 7.48 -9.26 10.70
CA ARG A 84 7.06 -9.24 12.11
C ARG A 84 8.21 -8.86 13.03
N ASP A 85 9.38 -9.46 12.85
CA ASP A 85 10.57 -9.24 13.70
C ASP A 85 11.15 -7.81 13.52
N LYS A 86 10.80 -7.15 12.42
CA LYS A 86 11.11 -5.73 12.16
C LYS A 86 10.03 -4.74 12.62
N GLY A 87 9.01 -5.21 13.32
CA GLY A 87 7.94 -4.36 13.85
C GLY A 87 6.75 -4.17 12.92
N PHE A 88 6.62 -5.01 11.87
CA PHE A 88 5.50 -5.01 10.93
C PHE A 88 4.65 -6.30 11.04
N PRO A 89 3.92 -6.50 12.16
CA PRO A 89 3.20 -7.76 12.40
C PRO A 89 1.91 -7.89 11.58
N ASN A 90 1.31 -6.78 11.13
CA ASN A 90 -0.02 -6.75 10.50
C ASN A 90 0.08 -6.49 8.99
N GLN A 91 0.92 -7.27 8.30
CA GLN A 91 1.14 -7.12 6.85
C GLN A 91 0.58 -8.28 6.03
N PHE A 92 0.03 -9.30 6.70
CA PHE A 92 -0.51 -10.50 6.06
C PHE A 92 -2.02 -10.58 6.17
N GLU A 93 -2.66 -11.04 5.09
CA GLU A 93 -4.08 -11.39 5.06
C GLU A 93 -4.30 -12.68 4.29
N GLY A 94 -5.02 -13.61 4.90
CA GLY A 94 -5.42 -14.91 4.34
C GLY A 94 -6.86 -14.97 3.85
N ASP A 95 -7.37 -16.21 3.70
CA ASP A 95 -8.77 -16.53 3.39
C ASP A 95 -9.30 -15.92 2.08
N TRP A 96 -8.46 -15.95 1.05
CA TRP A 96 -8.81 -15.46 -0.28
C TRP A 96 -9.30 -16.58 -1.20
N LYS A 97 -10.25 -16.27 -2.08
CA LYS A 97 -10.38 -16.95 -3.35
C LYS A 97 -9.35 -16.37 -4.30
N VAL A 98 -8.60 -17.25 -4.96
CA VAL A 98 -7.50 -16.84 -5.85
C VAL A 98 -7.83 -17.31 -7.27
N LEU A 99 -7.88 -16.34 -8.17
CA LEU A 99 -7.89 -16.63 -9.60
C LEU A 99 -6.44 -16.79 -10.05
N GLN A 100 -6.10 -17.86 -10.76
CA GLN A 100 -4.72 -18.24 -11.12
C GLN A 100 -3.83 -18.58 -9.89
N PRO A 101 -4.21 -19.57 -9.06
CA PRO A 101 -3.51 -19.85 -7.81
C PRO A 101 -2.04 -20.29 -7.97
N GLY A 102 -1.64 -20.70 -9.18
CA GLY A 102 -0.24 -21.05 -9.49
C GLY A 102 0.65 -19.85 -9.88
N LYS A 103 0.10 -18.64 -9.93
CA LYS A 103 0.84 -17.43 -10.31
C LYS A 103 1.08 -16.52 -9.11
N ARG A 104 2.33 -16.06 -8.95
CA ARG A 104 2.65 -15.02 -7.96
C ARG A 104 2.05 -13.69 -8.38
N LEU A 105 1.43 -12.99 -7.43
CA LEU A 105 1.07 -11.59 -7.57
C LEU A 105 2.21 -10.74 -7.01
N VAL A 106 2.88 -9.97 -7.86
CA VAL A 106 3.96 -9.06 -7.46
C VAL A 106 3.80 -7.73 -8.16
N GLY A 107 3.78 -6.63 -7.42
CA GLY A 107 3.73 -5.27 -7.95
C GLY A 107 3.60 -4.24 -6.85
N ARG A 108 3.49 -2.96 -7.23
CA ARG A 108 3.33 -1.83 -6.30
C ARG A 108 1.85 -1.61 -5.98
N ALA A 109 1.52 -1.42 -4.71
CA ALA A 109 0.14 -1.15 -4.29
C ALA A 109 -0.35 0.21 -4.80
N PHE A 110 -1.43 0.19 -5.58
CA PHE A 110 -2.29 1.34 -5.82
C PHE A 110 -3.56 1.13 -5.00
N THR A 111 -3.76 1.90 -3.96
CA THR A 111 -4.81 1.66 -2.98
C THR A 111 -6.08 2.44 -3.28
N VAL A 112 -7.23 1.78 -3.14
CA VAL A 112 -8.56 2.38 -3.29
C VAL A 112 -9.42 1.99 -2.11
N GLN A 113 -10.02 2.97 -1.45
CA GLN A 113 -10.92 2.77 -0.32
C GLN A 113 -12.36 3.05 -0.71
N PHE A 114 -13.23 2.12 -0.38
CA PHE A 114 -14.67 2.28 -0.47
C PHE A 114 -15.33 2.27 0.92
N MET A 115 -16.47 2.90 1.00
CA MET A 115 -17.38 2.84 2.15
C MET A 115 -18.82 2.64 1.67
N PRO A 116 -19.73 2.16 2.53
CA PRO A 116 -21.16 2.20 2.25
C PRO A 116 -21.61 3.61 1.90
N THR A 117 -22.47 3.75 0.90
CA THR A 117 -22.91 5.07 0.42
C THR A 117 -23.66 5.82 1.51
N ARG A 118 -23.20 7.05 1.76
CA ARG A 118 -23.90 8.06 2.51
C ARG A 118 -24.10 9.26 1.57
N ALA A 119 -25.35 9.61 1.27
CA ALA A 119 -25.69 10.50 0.17
C ALA A 119 -25.04 11.88 0.30
N ASP A 120 -25.13 12.52 1.47
CA ASP A 120 -24.56 13.84 1.77
C ASP A 120 -23.03 13.86 1.58
N LEU A 121 -22.32 12.82 2.05
CA LEU A 121 -20.88 12.69 1.85
C LEU A 121 -20.54 12.38 0.40
N ASN A 122 -21.29 11.48 -0.25
CA ASN A 122 -21.04 11.12 -1.64
C ASN A 122 -21.18 12.33 -2.57
N ASP A 123 -22.16 13.21 -2.34
CA ASP A 123 -22.33 14.42 -3.14
C ASP A 123 -21.11 15.35 -3.05
N VAL A 124 -20.53 15.51 -1.86
CA VAL A 124 -19.29 16.27 -1.67
C VAL A 124 -18.13 15.62 -2.39
N MET A 125 -17.95 14.29 -2.24
CA MET A 125 -16.88 13.54 -2.92
C MET A 125 -16.97 13.65 -4.46
N GLN A 126 -18.18 13.65 -5.01
CA GLN A 126 -18.39 13.85 -6.45
C GLN A 126 -18.02 15.26 -6.90
N GLN A 127 -18.36 16.29 -6.10
CA GLN A 127 -17.99 17.69 -6.38
C GLN A 127 -16.47 17.87 -6.35
N ASP A 128 -15.79 17.30 -5.36
CA ASP A 128 -14.33 17.37 -5.23
C ASP A 128 -13.63 16.67 -6.40
N ALA A 129 -14.13 15.51 -6.81
CA ALA A 129 -13.57 14.81 -7.98
C ALA A 129 -13.74 15.63 -9.26
N ALA A 130 -14.89 16.27 -9.43
CA ALA A 130 -15.14 17.16 -10.57
C ALA A 130 -14.20 18.39 -10.55
N ALA A 131 -13.98 18.99 -9.37
CA ALA A 131 -13.03 20.11 -9.20
C ALA A 131 -11.59 19.73 -9.52
N LYS A 132 -11.19 18.47 -9.27
CA LYS A 132 -9.89 17.91 -9.65
C LYS A 132 -9.81 17.50 -11.14
N GLY A 133 -10.87 17.69 -11.92
CA GLY A 133 -10.91 17.27 -13.33
C GLY A 133 -11.10 15.75 -13.53
N TRP A 134 -11.42 15.00 -12.50
CA TRP A 134 -11.62 13.53 -12.58
C TRP A 134 -13.00 13.14 -13.12
N GLY A 135 -13.90 14.14 -13.35
CA GLY A 135 -15.27 13.89 -13.77
C GLY A 135 -16.07 13.22 -12.65
N ARG A 136 -16.91 12.25 -13.02
CA ARG A 136 -17.67 11.46 -12.04
C ARG A 136 -16.80 10.43 -11.37
N LEU A 137 -16.71 10.47 -10.05
CA LEU A 137 -15.93 9.53 -9.26
C LEU A 137 -16.58 8.12 -9.30
N ARG A 138 -15.89 7.20 -9.95
CA ARG A 138 -16.30 5.80 -10.15
C ARG A 138 -15.07 4.89 -10.06
N ASN A 139 -15.29 3.57 -10.06
CA ASN A 139 -14.21 2.59 -10.18
C ASN A 139 -13.32 2.85 -11.42
N GLN A 140 -13.90 3.21 -12.59
CA GLN A 140 -13.13 3.57 -13.77
C GLN A 140 -12.15 4.71 -13.52
N THR A 141 -12.54 5.73 -12.74
CA THR A 141 -11.65 6.84 -12.38
C THR A 141 -10.36 6.34 -11.73
N THR A 142 -10.47 5.40 -10.80
CA THR A 142 -9.30 4.83 -10.11
C THR A 142 -8.49 3.89 -11.01
N ILE A 143 -9.15 3.17 -11.90
CA ILE A 143 -8.51 2.28 -12.89
C ILE A 143 -7.70 3.07 -13.91
N ASP A 144 -8.20 4.25 -14.32
CA ASP A 144 -7.48 5.12 -15.25
C ASP A 144 -6.22 5.75 -14.65
N MET A 145 -6.08 5.77 -13.32
CA MET A 145 -4.90 6.26 -12.61
C MET A 145 -3.79 5.20 -12.44
N LEU A 146 -4.07 3.92 -12.67
CA LEU A 146 -3.07 2.85 -12.56
C LEU A 146 -1.91 3.07 -13.54
N GLU A 147 -0.72 2.64 -13.14
CA GLU A 147 0.49 2.66 -13.96
C GLU A 147 1.04 1.23 -14.15
N SER A 148 2.01 1.09 -15.05
CA SER A 148 2.69 -0.19 -15.27
C SER A 148 3.37 -0.67 -13.97
N GLY A 149 3.18 -1.95 -13.64
CA GLY A 149 3.69 -2.56 -12.41
C GLY A 149 2.84 -2.33 -11.17
N ASP A 150 1.71 -1.61 -11.29
CA ASP A 150 0.76 -1.45 -10.17
C ASP A 150 -0.09 -2.69 -9.98
N VAL A 151 -0.42 -2.97 -8.72
CA VAL A 151 -1.50 -3.86 -8.31
C VAL A 151 -2.61 -3.01 -7.73
N ALA A 152 -3.81 -3.08 -8.32
CA ALA A 152 -4.98 -2.44 -7.74
C ALA A 152 -5.35 -3.15 -6.44
N VAL A 153 -5.22 -2.47 -5.31
CA VAL A 153 -5.57 -2.97 -3.98
C VAL A 153 -6.80 -2.24 -3.49
N VAL A 154 -7.92 -2.94 -3.48
CA VAL A 154 -9.25 -2.36 -3.30
C VAL A 154 -9.86 -2.83 -1.98
N ASP A 155 -10.00 -1.92 -1.03
CA ASP A 155 -10.78 -2.12 0.18
C ASP A 155 -12.26 -1.86 -0.12
N LEU A 156 -13.03 -2.93 -0.28
CA LEU A 156 -14.48 -2.95 -0.37
C LEU A 156 -15.13 -3.49 0.91
N TYR A 157 -14.46 -3.32 2.03
CA TYR A 157 -14.93 -3.73 3.36
C TYR A 157 -15.53 -5.16 3.44
N GLY A 158 -15.00 -6.09 2.63
CA GLY A 158 -15.48 -7.48 2.56
C GLY A 158 -16.81 -7.67 1.82
N LYS A 159 -17.33 -6.64 1.16
CA LYS A 159 -18.64 -6.67 0.48
C LYS A 159 -18.59 -7.58 -0.75
N VAL A 160 -19.27 -8.72 -0.71
CA VAL A 160 -19.42 -9.65 -1.84
C VAL A 160 -20.67 -9.34 -2.64
N GLU A 161 -21.83 -9.29 -1.97
CA GLU A 161 -23.11 -8.94 -2.61
C GLU A 161 -23.08 -7.47 -3.05
N GLU A 162 -23.44 -7.20 -4.32
CA GLU A 162 -23.32 -5.85 -4.91
C GLU A 162 -21.91 -5.22 -4.75
N GLY A 163 -20.87 -6.03 -4.53
CA GLY A 163 -19.51 -5.60 -4.20
C GLY A 163 -18.50 -5.83 -5.32
N THR A 164 -18.95 -5.99 -6.56
CA THR A 164 -18.06 -6.26 -7.69
C THR A 164 -17.35 -5.01 -8.18
N PHE A 165 -16.04 -4.97 -8.02
CA PHE A 165 -15.20 -3.82 -8.47
C PHE A 165 -15.07 -3.76 -9.99
N VAL A 166 -14.83 -4.91 -10.67
CA VAL A 166 -14.62 -5.00 -12.11
C VAL A 166 -15.37 -6.18 -12.73
N GLY A 167 -15.71 -6.03 -14.00
CA GLY A 167 -16.07 -7.13 -14.90
C GLY A 167 -14.93 -7.46 -15.84
N ASP A 168 -15.18 -8.37 -16.77
CA ASP A 168 -14.22 -8.90 -17.74
C ASP A 168 -13.49 -7.83 -18.56
N LYS A 169 -14.19 -6.81 -19.05
CA LYS A 169 -13.59 -5.73 -19.85
C LYS A 169 -12.64 -4.86 -19.06
N LEU A 170 -13.03 -4.50 -17.82
CA LEU A 170 -12.16 -3.67 -16.97
C LEU A 170 -10.99 -4.49 -16.43
N ALA A 171 -11.18 -5.76 -16.12
CA ALA A 171 -10.08 -6.65 -15.75
C ALA A 171 -9.06 -6.80 -16.89
N TYR A 172 -9.52 -6.98 -18.12
CA TYR A 172 -8.66 -6.99 -19.30
C TYR A 172 -7.89 -5.66 -19.47
N TYR A 173 -8.56 -4.52 -19.32
CA TYR A 173 -7.93 -3.20 -19.41
C TYR A 173 -6.85 -3.03 -18.34
N ILE A 174 -7.12 -3.42 -17.10
CA ILE A 174 -6.14 -3.38 -16.00
C ILE A 174 -4.93 -4.23 -16.34
N GLN A 175 -5.13 -5.45 -16.83
CA GLN A 175 -4.03 -6.33 -17.22
C GLN A 175 -3.13 -5.69 -18.29
N GLN A 176 -3.74 -5.11 -19.34
CA GLN A 176 -2.99 -4.45 -20.40
C GLN A 176 -2.21 -3.23 -19.90
N LYS A 177 -2.77 -2.53 -18.94
CA LYS A 177 -2.18 -1.30 -18.41
C LYS A 177 -1.07 -1.57 -17.40
N THR A 178 -1.28 -2.54 -16.52
CA THR A 178 -0.38 -2.78 -15.38
C THR A 178 0.58 -3.95 -15.58
N GLY A 179 0.17 -4.96 -16.32
CA GLY A 179 0.90 -6.22 -16.47
C GLY A 179 0.95 -7.09 -15.20
N THR A 180 0.15 -6.78 -14.17
CA THR A 180 0.18 -7.43 -12.86
C THR A 180 -1.13 -8.14 -12.53
N GLY A 181 -1.80 -7.74 -11.45
CA GLY A 181 -3.05 -8.31 -10.98
C GLY A 181 -3.82 -7.40 -10.05
N MET A 182 -4.76 -7.96 -9.30
CA MET A 182 -5.62 -7.19 -8.40
C MET A 182 -5.83 -7.90 -7.06
N VAL A 183 -6.10 -7.09 -6.04
CA VAL A 183 -6.65 -7.49 -4.74
C VAL A 183 -7.96 -6.76 -4.54
N ILE A 184 -9.04 -7.49 -4.32
CA ILE A 184 -10.38 -6.94 -4.11
C ILE A 184 -10.93 -7.51 -2.80
N ASP A 185 -10.89 -6.72 -1.74
CA ASP A 185 -11.54 -7.10 -0.48
C ASP A 185 -13.06 -6.98 -0.62
N GLY A 186 -13.61 -7.76 -1.54
CA GLY A 186 -14.98 -7.70 -2.00
C GLY A 186 -15.33 -8.77 -3.02
N GLY A 187 -16.34 -8.48 -3.86
CA GLY A 187 -16.87 -9.41 -4.84
C GLY A 187 -16.21 -9.35 -6.22
N LEU A 188 -16.40 -10.42 -6.96
CA LEU A 188 -16.04 -10.54 -8.37
C LEU A 188 -17.20 -11.20 -9.14
N PHE A 189 -17.37 -10.85 -10.41
CA PHE A 189 -18.30 -11.52 -11.33
C PHE A 189 -17.66 -11.76 -12.70
N PHE A 190 -18.30 -12.52 -13.59
CA PHE A 190 -17.68 -12.97 -14.86
C PHE A 190 -16.35 -13.71 -14.67
N VAL A 191 -16.23 -14.47 -13.59
CA VAL A 191 -14.98 -15.15 -13.17
C VAL A 191 -14.38 -15.97 -14.32
N GLU A 192 -15.16 -16.79 -15.02
CA GLU A 192 -14.70 -17.60 -16.15
C GLU A 192 -14.13 -16.77 -17.32
N ALA A 193 -14.68 -15.58 -17.56
CA ALA A 193 -14.18 -14.69 -18.60
C ALA A 193 -12.89 -13.98 -18.16
N ILE A 194 -12.83 -13.58 -16.90
CA ILE A 194 -11.63 -12.93 -16.30
C ILE A 194 -10.49 -13.93 -16.19
N GLU A 195 -10.76 -15.19 -15.86
CA GLU A 195 -9.76 -16.25 -15.75
C GLU A 195 -8.95 -16.42 -17.05
N LYS A 196 -9.57 -16.21 -18.20
CA LYS A 196 -8.91 -16.26 -19.52
C LYS A 196 -7.84 -15.19 -19.72
N THR A 197 -7.86 -14.12 -18.90
CA THR A 197 -6.79 -13.11 -18.92
C THR A 197 -5.49 -13.65 -18.37
N GLY A 198 -5.55 -14.72 -17.56
CA GLY A 198 -4.39 -15.28 -16.86
C GLY A 198 -3.86 -14.40 -15.74
N MET A 199 -4.56 -13.33 -15.35
CA MET A 199 -4.16 -12.40 -14.31
C MET A 199 -4.45 -12.99 -12.91
N PRO A 200 -3.51 -12.98 -11.97
CA PRO A 200 -3.78 -13.36 -10.58
C PRO A 200 -4.66 -12.30 -9.91
N ILE A 201 -5.77 -12.75 -9.33
CA ILE A 201 -6.73 -11.89 -8.60
C ILE A 201 -7.09 -12.56 -7.29
N TYR A 202 -7.03 -11.77 -6.21
CA TYR A 202 -7.46 -12.16 -4.88
C TYR A 202 -8.78 -11.47 -4.58
N TYR A 203 -9.82 -12.23 -4.17
CA TYR A 203 -11.16 -11.72 -3.92
C TYR A 203 -11.89 -12.53 -2.86
N ARG A 204 -12.97 -11.99 -2.26
CA ARG A 204 -13.69 -12.68 -1.17
C ARG A 204 -14.77 -13.63 -1.66
N GLY A 205 -15.45 -13.30 -2.73
CA GLY A 205 -16.54 -14.13 -3.22
C GLY A 205 -17.07 -13.69 -4.58
N THR A 206 -18.10 -14.40 -5.07
CA THR A 206 -18.72 -14.09 -6.35
C THR A 206 -20.18 -13.69 -6.14
N HIS A 207 -20.62 -12.66 -6.88
CA HIS A 207 -22.02 -12.24 -6.92
C HIS A 207 -22.34 -11.68 -8.31
N PRO A 208 -23.53 -11.93 -8.87
CA PRO A 208 -23.87 -11.55 -10.25
C PRO A 208 -24.14 -10.05 -10.43
N GLU A 209 -24.29 -9.29 -9.36
CA GLU A 209 -24.56 -7.85 -9.44
C GLU A 209 -23.28 -7.01 -9.43
N SER A 210 -23.34 -5.90 -10.20
CA SER A 210 -22.29 -4.90 -10.20
C SER A 210 -22.28 -4.11 -8.88
N LEU A 211 -21.22 -3.31 -8.68
CA LEU A 211 -21.03 -2.47 -7.51
C LEU A 211 -22.21 -1.50 -7.33
N ARG A 212 -22.86 -1.59 -6.17
CA ARG A 212 -23.93 -0.70 -5.72
C ARG A 212 -23.74 -0.32 -4.25
N ASN A 213 -24.41 0.77 -3.86
CA ASN A 213 -24.45 1.21 -2.46
C ASN A 213 -23.05 1.36 -1.82
N SER A 214 -22.07 1.69 -2.63
CA SER A 214 -20.68 1.94 -2.21
C SER A 214 -20.16 3.22 -2.87
N MET A 215 -19.38 3.99 -2.14
CA MET A 215 -18.75 5.23 -2.61
C MET A 215 -17.25 5.17 -2.37
N ILE A 216 -16.45 5.79 -3.24
CA ILE A 216 -15.02 5.94 -3.06
C ILE A 216 -14.76 7.04 -2.05
N THR A 217 -13.99 6.75 -1.03
CA THR A 217 -13.60 7.68 0.03
C THR A 217 -12.11 7.97 0.07
N GLY A 218 -11.30 7.14 -0.59
CA GLY A 218 -9.86 7.34 -0.64
C GLY A 218 -9.23 6.73 -1.88
N ILE A 219 -8.21 7.43 -2.41
CA ILE A 219 -7.37 6.98 -3.52
C ILE A 219 -5.92 7.23 -3.12
N ASN A 220 -5.06 6.22 -3.20
CA ASN A 220 -3.68 6.29 -2.74
C ASN A 220 -3.57 6.82 -1.29
N VAL A 221 -4.36 6.20 -0.40
CA VAL A 221 -4.33 6.41 1.04
C VAL A 221 -4.01 5.09 1.74
N PRO A 222 -3.54 5.11 3.01
CA PRO A 222 -3.46 3.89 3.80
C PRO A 222 -4.84 3.23 3.90
N ILE A 223 -4.91 1.94 3.62
CA ILE A 223 -6.17 1.19 3.69
C ILE A 223 -6.00 -0.06 4.55
N ARG A 224 -7.13 -0.59 4.98
CA ARG A 224 -7.21 -1.91 5.58
C ARG A 224 -7.63 -2.93 4.52
N VAL A 225 -6.93 -4.05 4.44
CA VAL A 225 -7.29 -5.21 3.61
C VAL A 225 -7.43 -6.40 4.54
N GLY A 226 -8.67 -6.74 4.90
CA GLY A 226 -8.92 -7.69 5.97
C GLY A 226 -8.29 -7.25 7.30
N GLY A 227 -7.32 -8.02 7.82
CA GLY A 227 -6.52 -7.70 9.00
C GLY A 227 -5.21 -6.96 8.71
N ALA A 228 -4.83 -6.82 7.44
CA ALA A 228 -3.57 -6.21 7.05
C ALA A 228 -3.70 -4.70 6.79
N THR A 229 -2.60 -3.97 6.99
CA THR A 229 -2.46 -2.58 6.57
C THR A 229 -1.68 -2.54 5.25
N ALA A 230 -2.25 -1.90 4.24
CA ALA A 230 -1.60 -1.64 2.96
C ALA A 230 -1.36 -0.15 2.78
N MET A 231 -0.12 0.22 2.50
CA MET A 231 0.26 1.57 2.15
C MET A 231 0.40 1.71 0.63
N PRO A 232 0.08 2.89 0.06
CA PRO A 232 0.40 3.16 -1.34
C PRO A 232 1.90 2.99 -1.60
N GLY A 233 2.24 2.20 -2.63
CA GLY A 233 3.63 1.91 -3.00
C GLY A 233 4.27 0.72 -2.29
N ASP A 234 3.60 0.09 -1.32
CA ASP A 234 4.06 -1.19 -0.77
C ASP A 234 4.21 -2.24 -1.89
N VAL A 235 5.16 -3.15 -1.74
CA VAL A 235 5.21 -4.31 -2.63
C VAL A 235 4.17 -5.33 -2.19
N VAL A 236 3.22 -5.61 -3.06
CA VAL A 236 2.25 -6.69 -2.89
C VAL A 236 2.91 -8.00 -3.29
N LEU A 237 2.92 -8.96 -2.39
CA LEU A 237 3.31 -10.33 -2.65
C LEU A 237 2.11 -11.23 -2.37
N GLY A 238 1.65 -11.94 -3.40
CA GLY A 238 0.56 -12.89 -3.27
C GLY A 238 0.97 -14.28 -3.72
N ASP A 239 0.59 -15.29 -2.92
CA ASP A 239 0.74 -16.71 -3.22
C ASP A 239 -0.52 -17.49 -2.77
N GLN A 240 -0.42 -18.82 -2.70
CA GLN A 240 -1.55 -19.67 -2.29
C GLN A 240 -1.96 -19.47 -0.82
N ASP A 241 -1.05 -18.95 0.02
CA ASP A 241 -1.30 -18.74 1.45
C ASP A 241 -2.06 -17.42 1.70
N GLY A 242 -1.99 -16.46 0.76
CA GLY A 242 -2.67 -15.17 0.85
C GLY A 242 -1.91 -14.00 0.25
N LEU A 243 -1.93 -12.88 0.96
CA LEU A 243 -1.33 -11.61 0.55
C LEU A 243 -0.42 -11.07 1.65
N LEU A 244 0.69 -10.48 1.22
CA LEU A 244 1.64 -9.79 2.11
C LEU A 244 1.97 -8.42 1.50
N PHE A 245 1.99 -7.37 2.34
CA PHE A 245 2.35 -6.01 1.97
C PHE A 245 3.73 -5.68 2.54
N ILE A 246 4.71 -5.44 1.68
CA ILE A 246 6.11 -5.23 2.06
C ILE A 246 6.43 -3.74 1.94
N PRO A 247 6.80 -3.05 3.05
CA PRO A 247 7.23 -1.67 3.00
C PRO A 247 8.44 -1.49 2.07
N PRO A 248 8.46 -0.46 1.21
CA PRO A 248 9.51 -0.25 0.20
C PRO A 248 10.94 -0.30 0.75
N HIS A 249 11.18 0.30 1.91
CA HIS A 249 12.51 0.36 2.53
C HIS A 249 13.04 -0.99 3.05
N LEU A 250 12.21 -2.03 3.10
CA LEU A 250 12.61 -3.37 3.53
C LEU A 250 12.85 -4.33 2.37
N VAL A 251 12.52 -3.94 1.13
CA VAL A 251 12.49 -4.86 -0.03
C VAL A 251 13.85 -5.49 -0.28
N GLU A 252 14.93 -4.70 -0.35
CA GLU A 252 16.28 -5.21 -0.62
C GLU A 252 16.77 -6.13 0.50
N GLU A 253 16.57 -5.70 1.75
CA GLU A 253 16.96 -6.51 2.90
C GLU A 253 16.22 -7.84 2.95
N ILE A 254 14.92 -7.86 2.62
CA ILE A 254 14.11 -9.08 2.56
C ILE A 254 14.62 -10.00 1.46
N ILE A 255 14.90 -9.48 0.26
CA ILE A 255 15.45 -10.27 -0.84
C ILE A 255 16.75 -10.96 -0.40
N ASP A 256 17.64 -10.24 0.24
CA ASP A 256 18.92 -10.79 0.69
C ASP A 256 18.76 -11.79 1.86
N ALA A 257 17.83 -11.53 2.78
CA ALA A 257 17.52 -12.46 3.85
C ALA A 257 16.94 -13.79 3.32
N VAL A 258 16.02 -13.71 2.34
CA VAL A 258 15.47 -14.90 1.70
C VAL A 258 16.56 -15.69 0.94
N LYS A 259 17.45 -15.01 0.21
CA LYS A 259 18.60 -15.68 -0.44
C LYS A 259 19.45 -16.43 0.59
N ARG A 260 19.84 -15.77 1.69
CA ARG A 260 20.62 -16.40 2.78
C ARG A 260 19.89 -17.59 3.38
N LYS A 261 18.60 -17.43 3.68
CA LYS A 261 17.77 -18.51 4.21
C LYS A 261 17.74 -19.72 3.28
N ARG A 262 17.52 -19.52 1.98
CA ARG A 262 17.47 -20.63 0.99
C ARG A 262 18.79 -21.39 0.89
N VAL A 263 19.92 -20.71 0.92
CA VAL A 263 21.25 -21.37 0.94
C VAL A 263 21.42 -22.19 2.22
N ARG A 264 21.02 -21.66 3.37
CA ARG A 264 21.03 -22.40 4.63
C ARG A 264 20.10 -23.63 4.60
N ASP A 265 18.90 -23.48 4.03
CA ASP A 265 17.94 -24.58 3.91
C ASP A 265 18.48 -25.68 2.96
N ALA A 266 19.16 -25.30 1.88
CA ALA A 266 19.84 -26.24 0.99
C ALA A 266 20.95 -27.00 1.71
N TRP A 267 21.78 -26.31 2.51
CA TRP A 267 22.78 -26.94 3.36
C TRP A 267 22.14 -27.92 4.36
N SER A 268 21.07 -27.51 5.02
CA SER A 268 20.36 -28.36 5.99
C SER A 268 19.88 -29.67 5.35
N LYS A 269 19.27 -29.58 4.15
CA LYS A 269 18.83 -30.76 3.39
C LYS A 269 20.01 -31.68 3.03
N LYS A 270 21.12 -31.10 2.57
CA LYS A 270 22.34 -31.85 2.28
C LYS A 270 22.85 -32.59 3.52
N GLN A 271 22.80 -32.00 4.72
CA GLN A 271 23.20 -32.68 5.94
C GLN A 271 22.24 -33.84 6.31
N PHE A 272 20.92 -33.64 6.12
CA PHE A 272 19.93 -34.70 6.33
C PHE A 272 20.15 -35.89 5.38
N ASP A 273 20.49 -35.65 4.13
CA ASP A 273 20.74 -36.69 3.13
C ASP A 273 21.94 -37.60 3.52
N THR A 274 22.85 -37.11 4.36
CA THR A 274 23.95 -37.93 4.88
C THR A 274 23.51 -39.01 5.87
N GLY A 275 22.32 -38.86 6.49
CA GLY A 275 21.83 -39.71 7.56
C GLY A 275 22.60 -39.64 8.88
N LYS A 276 23.60 -38.74 8.98
CA LYS A 276 24.51 -38.66 10.14
C LYS A 276 23.97 -37.85 11.30
N TYR A 277 23.11 -36.85 11.01
CA TYR A 277 22.70 -35.83 11.95
C TYR A 277 21.21 -35.90 12.23
N LYS A 278 20.81 -35.62 13.47
CA LYS A 278 19.40 -35.45 13.85
C LYS A 278 18.90 -34.06 13.48
N SER A 279 17.59 -33.91 13.31
CA SER A 279 17.00 -32.61 13.01
C SER A 279 17.31 -31.56 14.08
N SER A 280 17.37 -31.95 15.37
CA SER A 280 17.71 -31.06 16.49
C SER A 280 19.14 -30.53 16.43
N GLU A 281 20.08 -31.25 15.79
CA GLU A 281 21.46 -30.80 15.60
C GLU A 281 21.60 -29.80 14.46
N ILE A 282 20.74 -29.89 13.43
CA ILE A 282 20.74 -29.00 12.27
C ILE A 282 19.88 -27.75 12.53
N TYR A 283 18.64 -27.89 13.06
CA TYR A 283 17.75 -26.76 13.35
C TYR A 283 18.05 -26.01 14.65
N GLY A 284 18.80 -26.62 15.58
CA GLY A 284 19.20 -26.01 16.83
C GLY A 284 20.42 -25.09 16.70
N ARG A 285 21.31 -25.16 17.70
CA ARG A 285 22.65 -24.56 17.59
C ARG A 285 23.58 -25.62 17.01
N PRO A 286 24.08 -25.45 15.78
CA PRO A 286 25.03 -26.36 15.19
C PRO A 286 26.28 -26.52 16.08
N SER A 287 26.90 -27.69 16.09
CA SER A 287 28.22 -27.84 16.68
C SER A 287 29.21 -26.90 15.99
N PRO A 288 30.36 -26.56 16.60
CA PRO A 288 31.39 -25.74 15.96
C PRO A 288 31.86 -26.26 14.59
N GLU A 289 31.86 -27.57 14.41
CA GLU A 289 32.20 -28.20 13.14
C GLU A 289 31.13 -28.00 12.08
N LEU A 290 29.86 -28.22 12.46
CA LEU A 290 28.73 -27.99 11.59
C LEU A 290 28.56 -26.49 11.23
N GLN A 291 28.83 -25.60 12.16
CA GLN A 291 28.81 -24.16 11.90
C GLN A 291 29.90 -23.78 10.88
N LYS A 292 31.12 -24.33 11.03
CA LYS A 292 32.21 -24.09 10.07
C LYS A 292 31.87 -24.61 8.67
N ASP A 293 31.23 -25.78 8.59
CA ASP A 293 30.79 -26.36 7.32
C ASP A 293 29.66 -25.50 6.69
N LEU A 294 28.69 -25.05 7.48
CA LEU A 294 27.67 -24.11 7.03
C LEU A 294 28.27 -22.80 6.49
N ASP A 295 29.21 -22.21 7.26
CA ASP A 295 29.84 -20.94 6.87
C ASP A 295 30.64 -21.12 5.57
N GLN A 296 31.30 -22.25 5.37
CA GLN A 296 31.97 -22.54 4.11
C GLN A 296 30.97 -22.74 2.97
N PHE A 297 29.88 -23.47 3.20
CA PHE A 297 28.82 -23.67 2.21
C PHE A 297 28.19 -22.36 1.78
N MET A 298 27.92 -21.44 2.75
CA MET A 298 27.41 -20.12 2.45
C MET A 298 28.38 -19.32 1.57
N ARG A 299 29.67 -19.29 1.90
CA ARG A 299 30.68 -18.60 1.08
C ARG A 299 30.78 -19.18 -0.33
N ASP A 300 30.72 -20.49 -0.49
CA ASP A 300 30.76 -21.17 -1.79
C ASP A 300 29.57 -20.81 -2.68
N HIS A 301 28.44 -20.33 -2.05
CA HIS A 301 27.24 -19.83 -2.74
C HIS A 301 27.16 -18.30 -2.79
N GLY A 302 28.27 -17.60 -2.51
CA GLY A 302 28.33 -16.14 -2.60
C GLY A 302 27.60 -15.40 -1.47
N ILE A 303 27.30 -16.08 -0.35
CA ILE A 303 26.62 -15.50 0.82
C ILE A 303 27.64 -15.29 1.94
N THR A 304 27.67 -14.09 2.49
CA THR A 304 28.44 -13.81 3.72
C THR A 304 27.75 -14.48 4.91
N PRO A 305 28.43 -15.36 5.67
CA PRO A 305 27.90 -16.03 6.86
C PRO A 305 27.39 -15.09 7.95
#